data_2719a5090690d76b284570236a9ae764
#
_entry.id   2719a5090690d76b284570236a9ae764
#
_cell.length_a   1.000
_cell.length_b   1.000
_cell.length_c   1.000
_cell.angle_alpha   90.00
_cell.angle_beta   90.00
_cell.angle_gamma   90.00
#
_symmetry.space_group_name_H-M   'P 1'
#
loop_
_entity.id
_entity.type
_entity.pdbx_description
1 polymer ?
#
loop_
_entity_poly.entity_id
_entity_poly.type
_entity_poly.pdbx_seq_one_letter_code
_entity_poly.pdbx_strand_id
1 'polypeptide(L)'
;MSIKSDKWIRRMAEQHGMIEPFEPGQVRQRDGHKIVSYGTSSYGYDIRCAPEFKVFTNIHSTVVDPKNFDEKSFVDIESDVCIIPPNSFALARTVVYFRIPRNVLTICLGKSTYARCGIIVNVTPFEPEWEGYVTLEFSNTTPLPAKIYAGEGCAQVLFFESDEVCETSYKDRGGKYQGQVGVTLPKT
;
A
#
# COMPACT_ATOMS: atom_id res chain seq x y z
N MET A 1 -8.41 -10.87 -19.89
CA MET A 1 -7.74 -10.44 -18.62
C MET A 1 -7.99 -11.48 -17.55
N SER A 2 -6.94 -12.01 -16.91
CA SER A 2 -7.06 -13.05 -15.88
C SER A 2 -6.33 -12.68 -14.59
N ILE A 3 -6.95 -12.98 -13.44
CA ILE A 3 -6.30 -12.89 -12.13
C ILE A 3 -5.15 -13.91 -12.04
N LYS A 4 -4.06 -13.52 -11.40
CA LYS A 4 -2.85 -14.34 -11.30
C LYS A 4 -2.75 -15.12 -10.00
N SER A 5 -2.35 -16.38 -10.11
CA SER A 5 -2.19 -17.29 -8.98
C SER A 5 -0.87 -17.06 -8.23
N ASP A 6 -0.77 -17.67 -7.04
CA ASP A 6 0.44 -17.71 -6.23
C ASP A 6 1.68 -18.21 -7.00
N LYS A 7 1.53 -19.21 -7.87
CA LYS A 7 2.63 -19.72 -8.73
C LYS A 7 3.17 -18.64 -9.67
N TRP A 8 2.28 -17.87 -10.27
CA TRP A 8 2.66 -16.77 -11.16
C TRP A 8 3.33 -15.65 -10.36
N ILE A 9 2.76 -15.29 -9.19
CA ILE A 9 3.29 -14.22 -8.31
C ILE A 9 4.71 -14.56 -7.87
N ARG A 10 4.96 -15.81 -7.38
CA ARG A 10 6.30 -16.28 -7.00
C ARG A 10 7.28 -16.18 -8.16
N ARG A 11 6.92 -16.69 -9.33
CA ARG A 11 7.77 -16.63 -10.51
C ARG A 11 8.14 -15.20 -10.89
N MET A 12 7.18 -14.29 -10.90
CA MET A 12 7.41 -12.88 -11.25
C MET A 12 8.26 -12.17 -10.19
N ALA A 13 8.05 -12.44 -8.92
CA ALA A 13 8.86 -11.87 -7.86
C ALA A 13 10.31 -12.39 -7.90
N GLU A 14 10.50 -13.71 -8.00
CA GLU A 14 11.83 -14.35 -7.93
C GLU A 14 12.66 -14.15 -9.20
N GLN A 15 12.04 -14.20 -10.39
CA GLN A 15 12.76 -14.12 -11.67
C GLN A 15 12.84 -12.72 -12.27
N HIS A 16 11.90 -11.83 -11.91
CA HIS A 16 11.78 -10.48 -12.49
C HIS A 16 11.79 -9.36 -11.45
N GLY A 17 11.95 -9.69 -10.17
CA GLY A 17 12.00 -8.69 -9.10
C GLY A 17 10.72 -7.84 -8.96
N MET A 18 9.56 -8.41 -9.34
CA MET A 18 8.28 -7.67 -9.31
C MET A 18 7.93 -7.17 -7.91
N ILE A 19 8.32 -7.92 -6.86
CA ILE A 19 8.09 -7.59 -5.43
C ILE A 19 9.40 -7.82 -4.67
N GLU A 20 9.91 -6.81 -3.97
CA GLU A 20 11.19 -6.89 -3.25
C GLU A 20 11.16 -6.07 -1.94
N PRO A 21 11.47 -6.65 -0.75
CA PRO A 21 11.72 -8.09 -0.52
C PRO A 21 10.45 -8.93 -0.66
N PHE A 22 10.61 -10.16 -1.18
CA PHE A 22 9.49 -11.06 -1.45
C PHE A 22 9.31 -12.11 -0.34
N GLU A 23 8.05 -12.38 0.03
CA GLU A 23 7.67 -13.45 0.96
C GLU A 23 6.85 -14.53 0.22
N PRO A 24 7.42 -15.72 -0.01
CA PRO A 24 6.78 -16.73 -0.87
C PRO A 24 5.57 -17.43 -0.23
N GLY A 25 5.38 -17.32 1.07
CA GLY A 25 4.29 -17.92 1.82
C GLY A 25 3.52 -16.92 2.68
N GLN A 26 2.61 -17.44 3.49
CA GLN A 26 1.87 -16.66 4.49
C GLN A 26 2.57 -16.71 5.84
N VAL A 27 3.08 -15.58 6.32
CA VAL A 27 3.63 -15.41 7.67
C VAL A 27 2.50 -14.99 8.60
N ARG A 28 2.29 -15.74 9.68
CA ARG A 28 1.20 -15.55 10.66
C ARG A 28 1.69 -15.34 12.09
N GLN A 29 2.99 -15.53 12.30
CA GLN A 29 3.64 -15.39 13.60
C GLN A 29 5.04 -14.80 13.43
N ARG A 30 5.47 -14.02 14.38
CA ARG A 30 6.83 -13.49 14.50
C ARG A 30 7.23 -13.57 15.97
N ASP A 31 8.40 -14.14 16.27
CA ASP A 31 8.94 -14.28 17.63
C ASP A 31 7.95 -14.93 18.63
N GLY A 32 7.20 -15.95 18.16
CA GLY A 32 6.18 -16.67 18.94
C GLY A 32 4.85 -15.92 19.11
N HIS A 33 4.71 -14.72 18.62
CA HIS A 33 3.48 -13.91 18.70
C HIS A 33 2.69 -13.93 17.39
N LYS A 34 1.35 -13.97 17.52
CA LYS A 34 0.45 -13.84 16.37
C LYS A 34 0.50 -12.41 15.83
N ILE A 35 0.60 -12.29 14.51
CA ILE A 35 0.59 -11.03 13.79
C ILE A 35 -0.52 -11.00 12.75
N VAL A 36 -0.87 -9.82 12.25
CA VAL A 36 -1.70 -9.71 11.05
C VAL A 36 -0.90 -10.24 9.87
N SER A 37 -1.36 -11.35 9.29
CA SER A 37 -0.60 -12.12 8.30
C SER A 37 -0.23 -11.33 7.05
N TYR A 38 0.93 -11.66 6.46
CA TYR A 38 1.41 -11.09 5.19
C TYR A 38 2.07 -12.14 4.30
N GLY A 39 2.38 -11.78 3.05
CA GLY A 39 3.02 -12.65 2.08
C GLY A 39 2.07 -13.17 1.01
N THR A 40 2.49 -14.19 0.26
CA THR A 40 1.76 -14.70 -0.89
C THR A 40 0.51 -15.47 -0.46
N SER A 41 -0.65 -15.08 -0.99
CA SER A 41 -1.93 -15.80 -0.87
C SER A 41 -2.25 -16.51 -2.19
N SER A 42 -3.42 -17.18 -2.29
CA SER A 42 -3.79 -17.98 -3.48
C SER A 42 -3.83 -17.19 -4.77
N TYR A 43 -4.33 -15.94 -4.74
CA TYR A 43 -4.47 -15.06 -5.91
C TYR A 43 -4.09 -13.62 -5.60
N GLY A 44 -3.15 -13.41 -4.66
CA GLY A 44 -2.71 -12.06 -4.29
C GLY A 44 -1.49 -12.08 -3.40
N TYR A 45 -1.08 -10.89 -3.01
CA TYR A 45 0.04 -10.67 -2.09
C TYR A 45 -0.38 -9.72 -0.98
N ASP A 46 -0.32 -10.20 0.27
CA ASP A 46 -0.61 -9.39 1.45
C ASP A 46 0.61 -8.55 1.80
N ILE A 47 0.47 -7.23 1.68
CA ILE A 47 1.55 -6.26 1.88
C ILE A 47 1.61 -5.76 3.32
N ARG A 48 2.82 -5.38 3.73
CA ARG A 48 3.13 -4.78 5.03
C ARG A 48 3.36 -3.28 4.89
N CYS A 49 2.96 -2.48 5.89
CA CYS A 49 3.41 -1.10 5.98
C CYS A 49 4.76 -1.00 6.72
N ALA A 50 5.55 -0.03 6.34
CA ALA A 50 6.80 0.34 7.01
C ALA A 50 6.52 1.16 8.28
N PRO A 51 7.52 1.40 9.15
CA PRO A 51 7.31 2.13 10.41
C PRO A 51 7.19 3.64 10.26
N GLU A 52 7.37 4.17 9.05
CA GLU A 52 7.24 5.60 8.77
C GLU A 52 5.79 5.96 8.43
N PHE A 53 5.20 6.82 9.24
CA PHE A 53 3.82 7.29 9.11
C PHE A 53 3.77 8.81 9.05
N LYS A 54 2.77 9.33 8.33
CA LYS A 54 2.34 10.72 8.38
C LYS A 54 0.90 10.74 8.88
N VAL A 55 0.70 11.19 10.12
CA VAL A 55 -0.64 11.26 10.74
C VAL A 55 -1.24 12.64 10.50
N PHE A 56 -2.45 12.68 9.94
CA PHE A 56 -3.15 13.93 9.65
C PHE A 56 -3.53 14.67 10.92
N THR A 57 -3.34 15.99 10.89
CA THR A 57 -3.76 16.94 11.92
C THR A 57 -4.49 18.12 11.29
N ASN A 58 -5.53 18.62 11.95
CA ASN A 58 -6.36 19.74 11.47
C ASN A 58 -6.00 21.09 12.08
N ILE A 59 -4.85 21.20 12.76
CA ILE A 59 -4.47 22.43 13.47
C ILE A 59 -3.91 23.53 12.56
N HIS A 60 -3.48 23.19 11.35
CA HIS A 60 -2.82 24.13 10.45
C HIS A 60 -3.66 24.51 9.22
N SER A 61 -4.80 23.86 9.00
CA SER A 61 -5.67 24.14 7.86
C SER A 61 -7.14 24.01 8.20
N THR A 62 -7.98 24.84 7.59
CA THR A 62 -9.44 24.82 7.72
C THR A 62 -10.13 24.02 6.63
N VAL A 63 -9.40 23.70 5.55
CA VAL A 63 -9.89 22.97 4.35
C VAL A 63 -8.82 22.04 3.86
N VAL A 64 -9.19 20.83 3.46
CA VAL A 64 -8.32 19.91 2.72
C VAL A 64 -8.51 20.19 1.23
N ASP A 65 -7.47 20.75 0.60
CA ASP A 65 -7.46 21.03 -0.84
C ASP A 65 -6.38 20.18 -1.54
N PRO A 66 -6.76 19.23 -2.41
CA PRO A 66 -5.78 18.39 -3.10
C PRO A 66 -4.90 19.16 -4.08
N LYS A 67 -5.29 20.36 -4.52
CA LYS A 67 -4.50 21.21 -5.39
C LYS A 67 -3.55 22.14 -4.65
N ASN A 68 -3.79 22.36 -3.37
CA ASN A 68 -2.99 23.22 -2.50
C ASN A 68 -2.90 22.60 -1.10
N PHE A 69 -2.39 21.38 -1.05
CA PHE A 69 -2.29 20.65 0.20
C PHE A 69 -1.17 21.21 1.09
N ASP A 70 -1.52 21.56 2.33
CA ASP A 70 -0.54 22.03 3.32
C ASP A 70 0.17 20.84 3.98
N GLU A 71 1.46 20.69 3.71
CA GLU A 71 2.30 19.62 4.29
C GLU A 71 2.34 19.65 5.82
N LYS A 72 2.14 20.83 6.45
CA LYS A 72 2.04 20.99 7.91
C LYS A 72 0.80 20.31 8.49
N SER A 73 -0.13 19.86 7.64
CA SER A 73 -1.28 19.05 8.06
C SER A 73 -0.92 17.62 8.43
N PHE A 74 0.36 17.24 8.37
CA PHE A 74 0.85 15.96 8.82
C PHE A 74 1.88 16.07 9.94
N VAL A 75 1.83 15.10 10.87
CA VAL A 75 2.88 14.84 11.86
C VAL A 75 3.59 13.56 11.45
N ASP A 76 4.91 13.65 11.30
CA ASP A 76 5.76 12.50 11.00
C ASP A 76 5.99 11.67 12.25
N ILE A 77 5.75 10.36 12.14
CA ILE A 77 5.92 9.39 13.22
C ILE A 77 6.70 8.21 12.68
N GLU A 78 7.74 7.80 13.39
CA GLU A 78 8.42 6.53 13.18
C GLU A 78 8.17 5.63 14.39
N SER A 79 7.44 4.52 14.20
CA SER A 79 7.04 3.65 15.29
C SER A 79 6.56 2.28 14.77
N ASP A 80 6.69 1.26 15.62
CA ASP A 80 6.10 -0.07 15.36
C ASP A 80 4.58 -0.06 15.41
N VAL A 81 3.96 0.94 16.06
CA VAL A 81 2.51 1.10 16.16
C VAL A 81 2.13 2.56 15.90
N CYS A 82 1.42 2.79 14.81
CA CYS A 82 0.79 4.08 14.55
C CYS A 82 -0.59 4.14 15.22
N ILE A 83 -0.90 5.26 15.88
CA ILE A 83 -2.24 5.55 16.43
C ILE A 83 -2.89 6.64 15.57
N ILE A 84 -3.94 6.27 14.85
CA ILE A 84 -4.73 7.22 14.05
C ILE A 84 -5.85 7.78 14.91
N PRO A 85 -5.98 9.11 15.09
CA PRO A 85 -7.07 9.72 15.85
C PRO A 85 -8.45 9.35 15.31
N PRO A 86 -9.51 9.50 16.12
CA PRO A 86 -10.89 9.27 15.68
C PRO A 86 -11.24 10.09 14.43
N ASN A 87 -11.91 9.47 13.45
CA ASN A 87 -12.36 10.13 12.21
C ASN A 87 -11.23 10.88 11.46
N SER A 88 -10.00 10.37 11.55
CA SER A 88 -8.80 10.91 10.90
C SER A 88 -8.16 9.87 10.00
N PHE A 89 -7.03 10.21 9.39
CA PHE A 89 -6.30 9.31 8.51
C PHE A 89 -4.79 9.44 8.69
N ALA A 90 -4.08 8.46 8.17
CA ALA A 90 -2.62 8.47 8.12
C ALA A 90 -2.14 7.93 6.77
N LEU A 91 -0.99 8.38 6.35
CA LEU A 91 -0.26 7.83 5.22
C LEU A 91 0.90 6.98 5.76
N ALA A 92 1.20 5.89 5.06
CA ALA A 92 2.40 5.09 5.28
C ALA A 92 2.95 4.65 3.92
N ARG A 93 4.13 4.05 3.90
CA ARG A 93 4.63 3.35 2.70
C ARG A 93 4.65 1.85 2.90
N THR A 94 4.72 1.11 1.81
CA THR A 94 4.95 -0.33 1.86
C THR A 94 6.39 -0.65 2.29
N VAL A 95 6.58 -1.82 2.94
CA VAL A 95 7.92 -2.40 3.14
C VAL A 95 8.51 -2.86 1.81
N VAL A 96 7.66 -3.34 0.91
CA VAL A 96 8.07 -3.89 -0.38
C VAL A 96 8.07 -2.84 -1.48
N TYR A 97 9.08 -2.93 -2.35
CA TYR A 97 9.17 -2.20 -3.60
C TYR A 97 8.51 -3.02 -4.70
N PHE A 98 7.74 -2.40 -5.56
CA PHE A 98 7.07 -3.02 -6.69
C PHE A 98 7.69 -2.59 -8.02
N ARG A 99 7.71 -3.52 -8.99
CA ARG A 99 8.02 -3.26 -10.41
C ARG A 99 6.95 -3.95 -11.25
N ILE A 100 5.94 -3.20 -11.64
CA ILE A 100 4.77 -3.76 -12.33
C ILE A 100 5.09 -3.95 -13.82
N PRO A 101 4.91 -5.16 -14.38
CA PRO A 101 5.11 -5.41 -15.80
C PRO A 101 4.14 -4.62 -16.69
N ARG A 102 4.53 -4.33 -17.93
CA ARG A 102 3.73 -3.54 -18.88
C ARG A 102 2.35 -4.15 -19.21
N ASN A 103 2.22 -5.47 -19.13
CA ASN A 103 0.97 -6.18 -19.39
C ASN A 103 0.17 -6.49 -18.11
N VAL A 104 0.51 -5.88 -16.98
CA VAL A 104 -0.11 -6.15 -15.67
C VAL A 104 -0.73 -4.88 -15.10
N LEU A 105 -1.96 -5.01 -14.63
CA LEU A 105 -2.64 -4.05 -13.76
C LEU A 105 -2.82 -4.66 -12.38
N THR A 106 -2.67 -3.86 -11.32
CA THR A 106 -2.94 -4.31 -9.95
C THR A 106 -4.17 -3.63 -9.37
N ILE A 107 -4.81 -4.32 -8.44
CA ILE A 107 -5.83 -3.74 -7.57
C ILE A 107 -5.42 -4.00 -6.14
N CYS A 108 -5.35 -2.95 -5.31
CA CYS A 108 -5.07 -3.07 -3.89
C CYS A 108 -6.35 -2.92 -3.08
N LEU A 109 -6.58 -3.87 -2.18
CA LEU A 109 -7.75 -3.91 -1.29
C LEU A 109 -7.28 -3.93 0.16
N GLY A 110 -8.11 -3.40 1.06
CA GLY A 110 -7.87 -3.49 2.49
C GLY A 110 -7.89 -4.93 3.00
N LYS A 111 -7.20 -5.18 4.11
CA LYS A 111 -7.18 -6.48 4.77
C LYS A 111 -8.40 -6.64 5.69
N SER A 112 -9.02 -7.81 5.64
CA SER A 112 -10.27 -8.11 6.37
C SER A 112 -10.19 -7.87 7.89
N THR A 113 -9.01 -8.02 8.49
CA THR A 113 -8.77 -7.76 9.91
C THR A 113 -9.01 -6.28 10.24
N TYR A 114 -8.42 -5.36 9.47
CA TYR A 114 -8.61 -3.92 9.65
C TYR A 114 -10.00 -3.45 9.22
N ALA A 115 -10.51 -3.99 8.11
CA ALA A 115 -11.85 -3.64 7.62
C ALA A 115 -12.95 -3.91 8.65
N ARG A 116 -12.85 -5.02 9.40
CA ARG A 116 -13.81 -5.35 10.49
C ARG A 116 -13.65 -4.47 11.73
N CYS A 117 -12.58 -3.70 11.84
CA CYS A 117 -12.37 -2.71 12.88
C CYS A 117 -12.74 -1.28 12.42
N GLY A 118 -13.35 -1.13 11.25
CA GLY A 118 -13.69 0.19 10.71
C GLY A 118 -12.48 0.96 10.19
N ILE A 119 -11.40 0.28 9.83
CA ILE A 119 -10.21 0.88 9.23
C ILE A 119 -10.22 0.55 7.74
N ILE A 120 -10.20 1.57 6.92
CA ILE A 120 -10.15 1.48 5.46
C ILE A 120 -8.72 1.71 5.01
N VAL A 121 -8.22 0.83 4.14
CA VAL A 121 -6.98 1.07 3.39
C VAL A 121 -7.40 1.35 1.96
N ASN A 122 -7.11 2.55 1.50
CA ASN A 122 -7.37 2.98 0.14
C ASN A 122 -6.04 3.08 -0.61
N VAL A 123 -5.99 2.54 -1.81
CA VAL A 123 -4.84 2.67 -2.71
C VAL A 123 -5.34 2.58 -4.15
N THR A 124 -4.93 3.51 -4.99
CA THR A 124 -5.25 3.45 -6.41
C THR A 124 -4.47 2.31 -7.11
N PRO A 125 -4.94 1.80 -8.27
CA PRO A 125 -4.24 0.75 -8.99
C PRO A 125 -2.79 1.11 -9.31
N PHE A 126 -1.86 0.14 -9.15
CA PHE A 126 -0.52 0.28 -9.70
C PHE A 126 -0.61 -0.07 -11.18
N GLU A 127 -0.35 0.92 -11.99
CA GLU A 127 -0.52 0.82 -13.43
C GLU A 127 0.68 0.13 -14.12
N PRO A 128 0.53 -0.26 -15.39
CA PRO A 128 1.62 -0.83 -16.18
C PRO A 128 2.91 0.00 -16.14
N GLU A 129 4.04 -0.66 -15.87
CA GLU A 129 5.39 -0.08 -15.71
C GLU A 129 5.54 0.92 -14.56
N TRP A 130 4.57 1.02 -13.65
CA TRP A 130 4.78 1.72 -12.41
C TRP A 130 5.77 0.94 -11.52
N GLU A 131 6.68 1.66 -10.89
CA GLU A 131 7.57 1.10 -9.87
C GLU A 131 7.73 2.06 -8.69
N GLY A 132 7.98 1.50 -7.50
CA GLY A 132 8.16 2.29 -6.29
C GLY A 132 7.68 1.58 -5.02
N TYR A 133 7.85 2.27 -3.90
CA TYR A 133 7.13 1.96 -2.66
C TYR A 133 5.75 2.59 -2.73
N VAL A 134 4.71 1.82 -2.44
CA VAL A 134 3.32 2.31 -2.49
C VAL A 134 3.04 3.17 -1.27
N THR A 135 2.44 4.34 -1.47
CA THR A 135 1.82 5.09 -0.37
C THR A 135 0.48 4.45 -0.05
N LEU A 136 0.27 4.11 1.22
CA LEU A 136 -0.93 3.50 1.79
C LEU A 136 -1.72 4.57 2.52
N GLU A 137 -3.00 4.72 2.20
CA GLU A 137 -3.90 5.68 2.84
C GLU A 137 -4.82 4.95 3.82
N PHE A 138 -4.53 5.07 5.13
CA PHE A 138 -5.33 4.48 6.21
C PHE A 138 -6.35 5.48 6.73
N SER A 139 -7.64 5.18 6.62
CA SER A 139 -8.71 5.99 7.22
C SER A 139 -9.31 5.29 8.42
N ASN A 140 -9.31 5.97 9.57
CA ASN A 140 -10.04 5.56 10.78
C ASN A 140 -11.45 6.13 10.74
N THR A 141 -12.44 5.30 10.43
CA THR A 141 -13.86 5.73 10.37
C THR A 141 -14.57 5.58 11.71
N THR A 142 -13.85 5.24 12.79
CA THR A 142 -14.43 5.00 14.10
C THR A 142 -14.30 6.23 15.01
N PRO A 143 -15.15 6.33 16.05
CA PRO A 143 -15.04 7.40 17.06
C PRO A 143 -13.92 7.15 18.10
N LEU A 144 -13.11 6.10 17.92
CA LEU A 144 -12.01 5.74 18.81
C LEU A 144 -10.66 5.81 18.08
N PRO A 145 -9.54 6.04 18.79
CA PRO A 145 -8.22 5.89 18.21
C PRO A 145 -8.00 4.47 17.69
N ALA A 146 -7.41 4.34 16.48
CA ALA A 146 -7.16 3.06 15.84
C ALA A 146 -5.66 2.78 15.72
N LYS A 147 -5.26 1.51 15.93
CA LYS A 147 -3.86 1.08 15.82
C LYS A 147 -3.58 0.45 14.47
N ILE A 148 -2.46 0.85 13.85
CA ILE A 148 -1.86 0.19 12.70
C ILE A 148 -0.49 -0.35 13.12
N TYR A 149 -0.22 -1.61 12.83
CA TYR A 149 1.03 -2.28 13.21
C TYR A 149 2.01 -2.28 12.02
N ALA A 150 3.16 -1.64 12.20
CA ALA A 150 4.24 -1.67 11.22
C ALA A 150 4.84 -3.07 11.09
N GLY A 151 5.29 -3.42 9.88
CA GLY A 151 5.86 -4.73 9.59
C GLY A 151 4.85 -5.88 9.55
N GLU A 152 3.54 -5.60 9.75
CA GLU A 152 2.46 -6.57 9.65
C GLU A 152 1.58 -6.32 8.42
N GLY A 153 0.77 -7.33 8.04
CA GLY A 153 -0.09 -7.26 6.87
C GLY A 153 -1.20 -6.22 7.01
N CYS A 154 -1.33 -5.32 6.04
CA CYS A 154 -2.31 -4.24 6.11
C CYS A 154 -3.27 -4.17 4.91
N ALA A 155 -2.87 -4.69 3.76
CA ALA A 155 -3.66 -4.69 2.54
C ALA A 155 -3.29 -5.88 1.66
N GLN A 156 -4.09 -6.15 0.62
CA GLN A 156 -3.85 -7.23 -0.34
C GLN A 156 -3.81 -6.66 -1.76
N VAL A 157 -2.79 -7.04 -2.51
CA VAL A 157 -2.63 -6.69 -3.93
C VAL A 157 -3.02 -7.89 -4.79
N LEU A 158 -3.93 -7.66 -5.74
CA LEU A 158 -4.31 -8.60 -6.79
C LEU A 158 -3.64 -8.20 -8.10
N PHE A 159 -3.22 -9.18 -8.89
CA PHE A 159 -2.54 -8.98 -10.17
C PHE A 159 -3.39 -9.50 -11.32
N PHE A 160 -3.58 -8.67 -12.34
CA PHE A 160 -4.35 -8.98 -13.53
C PHE A 160 -3.47 -8.79 -14.77
N GLU A 161 -3.29 -9.84 -15.55
CA GLU A 161 -2.60 -9.75 -16.82
C GLU A 161 -3.61 -9.43 -17.93
N SER A 162 -3.29 -8.43 -18.73
CA SER A 162 -4.13 -8.03 -19.86
C SER A 162 -3.97 -8.97 -21.04
N ASP A 163 -5.02 -9.15 -21.81
CA ASP A 163 -5.02 -9.91 -23.06
C ASP A 163 -4.26 -9.17 -24.17
N GLU A 164 -4.18 -7.84 -24.04
CA GLU A 164 -3.48 -6.95 -24.96
C GLU A 164 -2.59 -5.98 -24.19
N VAL A 165 -1.38 -5.74 -24.65
CA VAL A 165 -0.44 -4.80 -24.02
C VAL A 165 -0.91 -3.37 -24.27
N CYS A 166 -0.90 -2.52 -23.26
CA CYS A 166 -1.28 -1.12 -23.40
C CYS A 166 -0.32 -0.36 -24.33
N GLU A 167 -0.87 0.52 -25.15
CA GLU A 167 -0.09 1.40 -26.04
C GLU A 167 0.77 2.38 -25.25
N THR A 168 0.18 2.97 -24.19
CA THR A 168 0.86 3.96 -23.33
C THR A 168 0.81 3.50 -21.87
N SER A 169 1.98 3.27 -21.27
CA SER A 169 2.11 2.89 -19.86
C SER A 169 2.17 4.11 -18.93
N TYR A 170 2.16 3.85 -17.62
CA TYR A 170 2.34 4.90 -16.61
C TYR A 170 3.72 5.59 -16.73
N LYS A 171 4.75 4.81 -17.05
CA LYS A 171 6.11 5.31 -17.30
C LYS A 171 6.18 6.17 -18.55
N ASP A 172 5.55 5.74 -19.66
CA ASP A 172 5.56 6.46 -20.95
C ASP A 172 4.95 7.86 -20.82
N ARG A 173 3.89 8.02 -20.02
CA ARG A 173 3.24 9.33 -19.81
C ARG A 173 3.84 10.14 -18.66
N GLY A 174 4.97 9.72 -18.09
CA GLY A 174 5.65 10.44 -17.01
C GLY A 174 4.78 10.56 -15.75
N GLY A 175 4.15 9.47 -15.34
CA GLY A 175 3.23 9.46 -14.20
C GLY A 175 3.86 10.05 -12.94
N LYS A 176 3.14 10.96 -12.28
CA LYS A 176 3.65 11.81 -11.17
C LYS A 176 4.11 11.06 -9.92
N TYR A 177 3.72 9.81 -9.77
CA TYR A 177 4.10 8.93 -8.66
C TYR A 177 5.08 7.82 -9.07
N GLN A 178 5.75 7.95 -10.21
CA GLN A 178 6.78 7.00 -10.63
C GLN A 178 8.00 7.09 -9.72
N GLY A 179 8.55 5.93 -9.31
CA GLY A 179 9.78 5.85 -8.52
C GLY A 179 9.66 6.37 -7.08
N GLN A 180 8.50 6.24 -6.44
CA GLN A 180 8.32 6.67 -5.05
C GLN A 180 9.28 5.95 -4.09
N VAL A 181 9.98 6.72 -3.24
CA VAL A 181 10.96 6.19 -2.27
C VAL A 181 10.43 6.22 -0.84
N GLY A 182 9.61 7.20 -0.48
CA GLY A 182 9.05 7.40 0.85
C GLY A 182 7.54 7.58 0.81
N VAL A 183 6.95 8.01 1.92
CA VAL A 183 5.54 8.42 1.98
C VAL A 183 5.37 9.67 1.14
N THR A 184 4.67 9.56 0.03
CA THR A 184 4.49 10.63 -0.94
C THR A 184 3.19 11.38 -0.69
N LEU A 185 3.27 12.71 -0.60
CA LEU A 185 2.12 13.60 -0.45
C LEU A 185 1.40 13.83 -1.78
N PRO A 186 0.16 14.37 -1.76
CA PRO A 186 -0.58 14.68 -2.98
C PRO A 186 0.23 15.55 -3.94
N LYS A 187 0.22 15.18 -5.23
CA LYS A 187 0.80 15.95 -6.33
C LYS A 187 -0.28 16.24 -7.34
N THR A 188 -0.32 17.45 -7.87
CA THR A 188 -1.24 17.89 -8.94
C THR A 188 -0.52 18.04 -10.27
#